data_b6b9c11bdd7c47de5f6dbcdc2f2eb5eb
#
_entry.id   b6b9c11bdd7c47de5f6dbcdc2f2eb5eb
#
_cell.length_a   1.000
_cell.length_b   1.000
_cell.length_c   1.000
_cell.angle_alpha   90.00
_cell.angle_beta   90.00
_cell.angle_gamma   90.00
#
_symmetry.space_group_name_H-M   'P 1'
#
loop_
_entity.id
_entity.type
_entity.pdbx_description
1 polymer ?
#
loop_
_entity_poly.entity_id
_entity_poly.type
_entity_poly.pdbx_seq_one_letter_code
_entity_poly.pdbx_strand_id
1 'polypeptide(L)'
;MALLQISEPGQAPDPHQRRIAVGIDLGTTHSLVASVRNGVSECLPDDKGQIILPSVVRYLPGQGRQIGQEAVANAAQDPENTLASVKRFMGRSLSDIAHPEKLPYKFVKSEGNDVKGMLSIQTVQGAKSPVEVSAEILATLRYRAEDTFNDDLHGAVITVPAYFDDAQRQATKDAAQMAGIHVLRLINEPTAAAIAYGLDNGSEGIYAVFDLGGGTFDISILRLTRGVFEVMATGGDSALGGDDYDHALADAALALMGLSEVQAGLSAQDKTRLKAAARAAKEALTTSAEVHLAWSHAAQNLEVKVSRAQFNEATATLTARCMSAVKKALRDAKIKAEDIQGVVMVGGSTRMPQVQEAVAAFFGKPPLNNLNPDEVVALGAAIQANQLAGNDSAGDLLLLDVIPLSLGIETMGGLVERIIPRNQTIPTAMAQDFTTYQDGQTALALHVLQGERDLVVDCRSLARFELRGIPPMAAGAARIRVTFTVDADGLLSVAAKEQISGVEAKIDVKPSYGLSDDQIAKMLQDSFTTAEVDMKARALVEARVDGDRMLLATQSALNADGQLLNAEDRAQIDSLMLALRQTIETSQDAQAVEDATQALAHATEAFAAERMNHSIQKALSGQNIQSL
;
A
#
# COMPACT_ATOMS: atom_id res chain seq x y z
N MET A 1 -47.47 5.50 -36.58
CA MET A 1 -47.11 5.09 -35.22
C MET A 1 -45.89 4.16 -35.34
N ALA A 2 -44.75 4.56 -34.86
CA ALA A 2 -43.62 3.66 -34.77
C ALA A 2 -43.92 2.63 -33.67
N LEU A 3 -43.80 1.33 -33.98
CA LEU A 3 -43.92 0.27 -33.00
C LEU A 3 -42.67 0.37 -32.07
N LEU A 4 -42.91 0.48 -30.78
CA LEU A 4 -41.86 0.43 -29.78
C LEU A 4 -41.33 -1.02 -29.73
N GLN A 5 -40.02 -1.18 -29.82
CA GLN A 5 -39.36 -2.46 -29.70
C GLN A 5 -39.25 -2.86 -28.23
N ILE A 6 -39.55 -4.09 -27.91
CA ILE A 6 -39.36 -4.71 -26.59
C ILE A 6 -38.01 -5.42 -26.62
N SER A 7 -37.21 -5.21 -25.61
CA SER A 7 -35.89 -5.83 -25.46
C SER A 7 -36.02 -7.36 -25.36
N GLU A 8 -35.06 -8.10 -25.92
CA GLU A 8 -34.98 -9.55 -25.74
C GLU A 8 -34.63 -9.88 -24.26
N PRO A 9 -35.03 -11.06 -23.75
CA PRO A 9 -34.67 -11.49 -22.41
C PRO A 9 -33.16 -11.43 -22.20
N GLY A 10 -32.72 -10.66 -21.19
CA GLY A 10 -31.32 -10.44 -20.87
C GLY A 10 -30.65 -9.21 -21.53
N GLN A 11 -31.34 -8.45 -22.37
CA GLN A 11 -30.82 -7.24 -23.02
C GLN A 11 -31.17 -5.92 -22.28
N ALA A 12 -32.17 -5.94 -21.40
CA ALA A 12 -32.40 -4.84 -20.47
C ALA A 12 -32.65 -5.44 -19.09
N PRO A 13 -32.05 -4.87 -18.03
CA PRO A 13 -32.41 -5.27 -16.68
C PRO A 13 -33.89 -4.93 -16.47
N ASP A 14 -34.65 -5.92 -15.96
CA ASP A 14 -36.02 -5.70 -15.51
C ASP A 14 -35.99 -4.52 -14.50
N PRO A 15 -36.83 -3.48 -14.61
CA PRO A 15 -36.88 -2.37 -13.67
C PRO A 15 -37.01 -2.82 -12.21
N HIS A 16 -37.59 -4.00 -11.97
CA HIS A 16 -37.70 -4.64 -10.66
C HIS A 16 -36.47 -5.46 -10.24
N GLN A 17 -35.44 -5.58 -11.08
CA GLN A 17 -34.20 -6.31 -10.80
C GLN A 17 -32.98 -5.41 -10.77
N ARG A 18 -33.15 -4.08 -10.84
CA ARG A 18 -32.04 -3.16 -10.74
C ARG A 18 -31.34 -3.34 -9.39
N ARG A 19 -30.08 -3.76 -9.42
CA ARG A 19 -29.25 -3.92 -8.24
C ARG A 19 -28.75 -2.56 -7.80
N ILE A 20 -29.15 -2.10 -6.61
CA ILE A 20 -28.70 -0.82 -6.07
C ILE A 20 -27.25 -0.94 -5.66
N ALA A 21 -26.36 -0.31 -6.42
CA ALA A 21 -24.94 -0.25 -6.13
C ALA A 21 -24.50 1.21 -6.00
N VAL A 22 -23.58 1.47 -5.06
CA VAL A 22 -23.11 2.80 -4.75
C VAL A 22 -21.60 2.89 -4.81
N GLY A 23 -21.08 4.08 -5.11
CA GLY A 23 -19.71 4.45 -4.90
C GLY A 23 -19.58 5.18 -3.57
N ILE A 24 -18.60 4.79 -2.77
CA ILE A 24 -18.30 5.44 -1.50
C ILE A 24 -16.87 5.96 -1.53
N ASP A 25 -16.72 7.25 -1.34
CA ASP A 25 -15.46 7.88 -0.99
C ASP A 25 -15.33 7.95 0.53
N LEU A 26 -14.48 7.08 1.10
CA LEU A 26 -14.14 7.11 2.52
C LEU A 26 -12.93 8.02 2.72
N GLY A 27 -13.16 9.33 2.77
CA GLY A 27 -12.09 10.32 2.91
C GLY A 27 -11.59 10.50 4.36
N THR A 28 -10.37 11.03 4.52
CA THR A 28 -9.79 11.36 5.83
C THR A 28 -10.60 12.39 6.60
N THR A 29 -11.10 13.41 5.90
CA THR A 29 -11.84 14.53 6.50
C THR A 29 -13.31 14.48 6.17
N HIS A 30 -13.65 14.12 4.95
CA HIS A 30 -15.01 14.08 4.41
C HIS A 30 -15.22 12.75 3.69
N SER A 31 -16.40 12.21 3.85
CA SER A 31 -16.83 10.99 3.16
C SER A 31 -18.12 11.25 2.40
N LEU A 32 -18.29 10.61 1.25
CA LEU A 32 -19.43 10.79 0.37
C LEU A 32 -19.93 9.43 -0.13
N VAL A 33 -21.21 9.37 -0.43
CA VAL A 33 -21.82 8.25 -1.17
C VAL A 33 -22.50 8.78 -2.41
N ALA A 34 -22.32 8.10 -3.53
CA ALA A 34 -22.89 8.46 -4.81
C ALA A 34 -23.50 7.23 -5.50
N SER A 35 -24.45 7.45 -6.39
CA SER A 35 -25.04 6.40 -7.22
C SER A 35 -25.35 6.94 -8.62
N VAL A 36 -25.45 6.04 -9.58
CA VAL A 36 -25.93 6.38 -10.93
C VAL A 36 -27.46 6.34 -10.93
N ARG A 37 -28.09 7.47 -11.23
CA ARG A 37 -29.54 7.58 -11.38
C ARG A 37 -29.85 8.16 -12.76
N ASN A 38 -30.73 7.50 -13.50
CA ASN A 38 -31.10 7.92 -14.86
C ASN A 38 -29.90 8.16 -15.80
N GLY A 39 -28.86 7.34 -15.66
CA GLY A 39 -27.63 7.46 -16.47
C GLY A 39 -26.64 8.55 -16.01
N VAL A 40 -26.92 9.26 -14.92
CA VAL A 40 -26.04 10.31 -14.37
C VAL A 40 -25.59 9.89 -12.97
N SER A 41 -24.29 10.00 -12.71
CA SER A 41 -23.75 9.81 -11.36
C SER A 41 -23.99 11.06 -10.52
N GLU A 42 -24.53 10.89 -9.32
CA GLU A 42 -24.83 11.99 -8.39
C GLU A 42 -24.52 11.55 -6.95
N CYS A 43 -24.03 12.51 -6.13
CA CYS A 43 -23.86 12.30 -4.70
C CYS A 43 -25.22 12.33 -3.99
N LEU A 44 -25.40 11.42 -3.03
CA LEU A 44 -26.64 11.26 -2.29
C LEU A 44 -26.65 12.18 -1.06
N PRO A 45 -27.65 13.08 -0.92
CA PRO A 45 -27.79 13.96 0.23
C PRO A 45 -28.34 13.22 1.45
N ASP A 46 -28.11 13.78 2.63
CA ASP A 46 -28.83 13.42 3.85
C ASP A 46 -30.22 14.10 3.91
N ASP A 47 -30.95 13.90 5.01
CA ASP A 47 -32.26 14.49 5.30
C ASP A 47 -32.26 16.04 5.35
N LYS A 48 -31.06 16.66 5.51
CA LYS A 48 -30.83 18.11 5.51
C LYS A 48 -30.33 18.63 4.15
N GLY A 49 -30.22 17.77 3.15
CA GLY A 49 -29.69 18.11 1.82
C GLY A 49 -28.17 18.22 1.76
N GLN A 50 -27.43 17.73 2.77
CA GLN A 50 -25.98 17.77 2.80
C GLN A 50 -25.41 16.50 2.16
N ILE A 51 -24.58 16.65 1.13
CA ILE A 51 -23.92 15.51 0.45
C ILE A 51 -22.65 15.08 1.18
N ILE A 52 -21.92 16.02 1.79
CA ILE A 52 -20.67 15.76 2.52
C ILE A 52 -20.97 15.28 3.94
N LEU A 53 -20.40 14.15 4.31
CA LEU A 53 -20.39 13.67 5.69
C LEU A 53 -18.98 13.88 6.27
N PRO A 54 -18.79 14.76 7.28
CA PRO A 54 -17.52 14.83 7.99
C PRO A 54 -17.13 13.48 8.57
N SER A 55 -15.89 13.02 8.33
CA SER A 55 -15.36 11.73 8.81
C SER A 55 -14.98 11.82 10.29
N VAL A 56 -15.95 12.13 11.14
CA VAL A 56 -15.79 12.38 12.58
C VAL A 56 -16.83 11.59 13.35
N VAL A 57 -16.38 10.86 14.39
CA VAL A 57 -17.24 10.07 15.26
C VAL A 57 -16.97 10.48 16.70
N ARG A 58 -18.01 10.86 17.45
CA ARG A 58 -17.95 11.15 18.88
C ARG A 58 -18.66 10.05 19.67
N TYR A 59 -17.97 9.46 20.62
CA TYR A 59 -18.50 8.46 21.54
C TYR A 59 -19.01 9.11 22.81
N LEU A 60 -20.26 8.81 23.17
CA LEU A 60 -20.92 9.35 24.36
C LEU A 60 -20.95 8.31 25.49
N PRO A 61 -21.10 8.73 26.77
CA PRO A 61 -21.33 7.79 27.86
C PRO A 61 -22.52 6.86 27.55
N GLY A 62 -22.38 5.58 27.87
CA GLY A 62 -23.32 4.53 27.49
C GLY A 62 -22.99 3.97 26.11
N GLN A 63 -23.96 3.86 25.22
CA GLN A 63 -23.76 3.34 23.85
C GLN A 63 -24.09 4.38 22.76
N GLY A 64 -24.28 5.62 23.15
CA GLY A 64 -24.60 6.71 22.20
C GLY A 64 -23.39 7.14 21.39
N ARG A 65 -23.63 7.57 20.16
CA ARG A 65 -22.61 8.16 19.29
C ARG A 65 -23.21 9.29 18.45
N GLN A 66 -22.37 10.24 18.08
CA GLN A 66 -22.66 11.28 17.12
C GLN A 66 -21.68 11.16 15.95
N ILE A 67 -22.16 11.35 14.73
CA ILE A 67 -21.36 11.21 13.51
C ILE A 67 -21.54 12.45 12.65
N GLY A 68 -20.48 12.85 11.95
CA GLY A 68 -20.50 13.97 11.02
C GLY A 68 -20.59 15.33 11.73
N GLN A 69 -21.46 16.22 11.27
CA GLN A 69 -21.56 17.61 11.76
C GLN A 69 -21.86 17.70 13.26
N GLU A 70 -22.65 16.79 13.81
CA GLU A 70 -22.94 16.79 15.25
C GLU A 70 -21.69 16.48 16.08
N ALA A 71 -20.84 15.58 15.60
CA ALA A 71 -19.56 15.27 16.24
C ALA A 71 -18.60 16.48 16.15
N VAL A 72 -18.49 17.09 14.96
CA VAL A 72 -17.64 18.27 14.73
C VAL A 72 -18.02 19.43 15.65
N ALA A 73 -19.32 19.70 15.82
CA ALA A 73 -19.82 20.78 16.67
C ALA A 73 -19.39 20.63 18.14
N ASN A 74 -19.13 19.40 18.59
CA ASN A 74 -18.74 19.08 19.97
C ASN A 74 -17.26 18.74 20.13
N ALA A 75 -16.48 18.72 19.05
CA ALA A 75 -15.07 18.27 19.07
C ALA A 75 -14.19 19.07 20.03
N ALA A 76 -14.41 20.38 20.13
CA ALA A 76 -13.64 21.24 21.03
C ALA A 76 -14.00 21.06 22.53
N GLN A 77 -15.22 20.62 22.84
CA GLN A 77 -15.66 20.36 24.23
C GLN A 77 -15.23 18.97 24.72
N ASP A 78 -15.13 18.00 23.81
CA ASP A 78 -14.85 16.60 24.13
C ASP A 78 -13.86 15.98 23.13
N PRO A 79 -12.63 16.51 23.06
CA PRO A 79 -11.67 16.13 22.04
C PRO A 79 -11.15 14.69 22.19
N GLU A 80 -11.10 14.16 23.41
CA GLU A 80 -10.61 12.80 23.68
C GLU A 80 -11.57 11.70 23.19
N ASN A 81 -12.88 12.01 23.12
CA ASN A 81 -13.91 11.09 22.66
C ASN A 81 -14.40 11.38 21.23
N THR A 82 -13.90 12.44 20.61
CA THR A 82 -14.28 12.85 19.26
C THR A 82 -13.14 12.54 18.28
N LEU A 83 -13.28 11.43 17.58
CA LEU A 83 -12.24 10.88 16.71
C LEU A 83 -12.41 11.40 15.29
N ALA A 84 -11.38 12.08 14.79
CA ALA A 84 -11.29 12.63 13.43
C ALA A 84 -10.02 12.14 12.73
N SER A 85 -10.00 12.19 11.41
CA SER A 85 -8.84 11.81 10.56
C SER A 85 -8.35 10.37 10.79
N VAL A 86 -9.24 9.47 11.21
CA VAL A 86 -8.88 8.10 11.58
C VAL A 86 -8.41 7.24 10.41
N LYS A 87 -8.73 7.61 9.17
CA LYS A 87 -8.24 6.94 7.97
C LYS A 87 -6.70 6.90 7.93
N ARG A 88 -6.02 7.91 8.47
CA ARG A 88 -4.55 7.96 8.59
C ARG A 88 -3.96 6.85 9.48
N PHE A 89 -4.78 6.26 10.34
CA PHE A 89 -4.38 5.23 11.30
C PHE A 89 -4.80 3.81 10.86
N MET A 90 -5.52 3.70 9.75
CA MET A 90 -5.97 2.42 9.19
C MET A 90 -4.76 1.54 8.85
N GLY A 91 -4.78 0.30 9.34
CA GLY A 91 -3.69 -0.64 9.11
C GLY A 91 -2.32 -0.24 9.70
N ARG A 92 -2.28 0.71 10.65
CA ARG A 92 -1.05 1.24 11.26
C ARG A 92 -0.85 0.73 12.69
N SER A 93 0.42 0.72 13.12
CA SER A 93 0.82 0.52 14.51
C SER A 93 1.13 1.87 15.20
N LEU A 94 1.29 1.87 16.51
CA LEU A 94 1.63 3.10 17.24
C LEU A 94 2.99 3.70 16.82
N SER A 95 3.94 2.85 16.42
CA SER A 95 5.26 3.29 15.95
C SER A 95 5.22 4.02 14.60
N ASP A 96 4.13 3.85 13.85
CA ASP A 96 3.99 4.41 12.50
C ASP A 96 3.31 5.79 12.51
N ILE A 97 2.89 6.27 13.70
CA ILE A 97 2.24 7.57 13.85
C ILE A 97 3.28 8.66 14.07
N ALA A 98 3.35 9.59 13.15
CA ALA A 98 4.16 10.78 13.31
C ALA A 98 3.51 11.72 14.36
N HIS A 99 4.30 12.18 15.33
CA HIS A 99 3.89 13.14 16.34
C HIS A 99 2.58 12.82 17.11
N PRO A 100 2.45 11.61 17.71
CA PRO A 100 1.25 11.24 18.46
C PRO A 100 0.97 12.21 19.62
N GLU A 101 1.98 12.89 20.15
CA GLU A 101 1.88 13.90 21.21
C GLU A 101 1.12 15.18 20.77
N LYS A 102 1.03 15.45 19.48
CA LYS A 102 0.26 16.59 18.93
C LYS A 102 -1.23 16.31 18.82
N LEU A 103 -1.63 15.04 18.89
CA LEU A 103 -3.02 14.62 18.79
C LEU A 103 -3.71 14.64 20.16
N PRO A 104 -5.03 14.93 20.23
CA PRO A 104 -5.75 14.95 21.49
C PRO A 104 -6.10 13.57 22.03
N TYR A 105 -5.61 12.50 21.40
CA TYR A 105 -6.01 11.12 21.66
C TYR A 105 -5.05 10.39 22.60
N LYS A 106 -5.62 9.48 23.40
CA LYS A 106 -4.85 8.52 24.16
C LYS A 106 -4.77 7.20 23.39
N PHE A 107 -3.64 6.95 22.75
CA PHE A 107 -3.40 5.70 22.04
C PHE A 107 -3.10 4.56 22.99
N VAL A 108 -3.67 3.40 22.71
CA VAL A 108 -3.48 2.15 23.48
C VAL A 108 -3.22 1.01 22.50
N LYS A 109 -2.49 -0.02 22.97
CA LYS A 109 -2.35 -1.26 22.19
C LYS A 109 -3.62 -2.07 22.36
N SER A 110 -4.10 -2.68 21.28
CA SER A 110 -5.23 -3.60 21.35
C SER A 110 -4.89 -4.80 22.23
N GLU A 111 -5.72 -5.09 23.23
CA GLU A 111 -5.65 -6.30 24.05
C GLU A 111 -6.47 -7.40 23.37
N GLY A 112 -5.85 -8.20 22.51
CA GLY A 112 -6.51 -9.34 21.87
C GLY A 112 -5.49 -10.31 21.28
N ASN A 113 -5.78 -11.62 21.35
CA ASN A 113 -4.86 -12.70 20.97
C ASN A 113 -4.55 -12.79 19.48
N ASP A 114 -5.23 -12.05 18.59
CA ASP A 114 -5.18 -12.31 17.15
C ASP A 114 -4.44 -11.25 16.32
N VAL A 115 -4.18 -10.06 16.85
CA VAL A 115 -3.43 -9.03 16.09
C VAL A 115 -2.47 -8.27 17.01
N LYS A 116 -1.29 -8.82 17.24
CA LYS A 116 -0.22 -8.14 17.99
C LYS A 116 0.13 -6.82 17.33
N GLY A 117 -0.28 -5.70 17.93
CA GLY A 117 0.23 -4.37 17.60
C GLY A 117 -0.74 -3.43 16.89
N MET A 118 -1.99 -3.79 16.64
CA MET A 118 -2.97 -2.83 16.10
C MET A 118 -3.19 -1.67 17.07
N LEU A 119 -3.25 -0.48 16.48
CA LEU A 119 -3.53 0.75 17.21
C LEU A 119 -5.00 0.81 17.62
N SER A 120 -5.25 1.26 18.84
CA SER A 120 -6.58 1.64 19.30
C SER A 120 -6.52 2.98 20.03
N ILE A 121 -7.64 3.69 20.05
CA ILE A 121 -7.79 4.98 20.70
C ILE A 121 -8.74 4.80 21.89
N GLN A 122 -8.30 5.20 23.06
CA GLN A 122 -9.10 5.11 24.27
C GLN A 122 -10.21 6.16 24.24
N THR A 123 -11.45 5.72 24.40
CA THR A 123 -12.64 6.57 24.51
C THR A 123 -13.42 6.26 25.79
N VAL A 124 -14.46 7.03 26.08
CA VAL A 124 -15.40 6.76 27.18
C VAL A 124 -16.12 5.41 27.05
N GLN A 125 -16.20 4.85 25.84
CA GLN A 125 -16.77 3.53 25.56
C GLN A 125 -15.71 2.42 25.44
N GLY A 126 -14.49 2.64 25.92
CA GLY A 126 -13.37 1.72 25.80
C GLY A 126 -12.47 2.04 24.59
N ALA A 127 -11.55 1.13 24.31
CA ALA A 127 -10.64 1.25 23.18
C ALA A 127 -11.39 1.02 21.86
N LYS A 128 -11.17 1.91 20.89
CA LYS A 128 -11.75 1.87 19.54
C LYS A 128 -10.65 1.80 18.51
N SER A 129 -10.70 0.82 17.61
CA SER A 129 -9.78 0.72 16.50
C SER A 129 -10.17 1.68 15.36
N PRO A 130 -9.23 2.11 14.52
CA PRO A 130 -9.55 2.88 13.31
C PRO A 130 -10.55 2.17 12.38
N VAL A 131 -10.53 0.85 12.35
CA VAL A 131 -11.46 0.01 11.58
C VAL A 131 -12.89 0.17 12.10
N GLU A 132 -13.10 0.07 13.43
CA GLU A 132 -14.42 0.28 14.06
C GLU A 132 -14.96 1.69 13.78
N VAL A 133 -14.12 2.71 13.92
CA VAL A 133 -14.54 4.11 13.67
C VAL A 133 -14.90 4.32 12.20
N SER A 134 -14.13 3.75 11.27
CA SER A 134 -14.43 3.81 9.85
C SER A 134 -15.71 3.04 9.49
N ALA A 135 -15.98 1.93 10.17
CA ALA A 135 -17.22 1.17 10.01
C ALA A 135 -18.46 1.99 10.40
N GLU A 136 -18.37 2.84 11.43
CA GLU A 136 -19.48 3.75 11.81
C GLU A 136 -19.78 4.79 10.71
N ILE A 137 -18.74 5.34 10.08
CA ILE A 137 -18.88 6.29 8.97
C ILE A 137 -19.51 5.57 7.77
N LEU A 138 -18.99 4.39 7.41
CA LEU A 138 -19.50 3.59 6.30
C LEU A 138 -20.95 3.16 6.51
N ALA A 139 -21.32 2.75 7.73
CA ALA A 139 -22.70 2.41 8.07
C ALA A 139 -23.64 3.60 7.90
N THR A 140 -23.20 4.81 8.27
CA THR A 140 -23.99 6.04 8.07
C THR A 140 -24.23 6.31 6.59
N LEU A 141 -23.21 6.13 5.74
CA LEU A 141 -23.35 6.31 4.28
C LEU A 141 -24.21 5.22 3.65
N ARG A 142 -24.11 3.96 4.14
CA ARG A 142 -25.00 2.86 3.73
C ARG A 142 -26.45 3.20 4.01
N TYR A 143 -26.77 3.56 5.26
CA TYR A 143 -28.15 3.93 5.62
C TYR A 143 -28.69 5.10 4.80
N ARG A 144 -27.86 6.14 4.53
CA ARG A 144 -28.24 7.25 3.66
C ARG A 144 -28.64 6.77 2.26
N ALA A 145 -27.91 5.81 1.71
CA ALA A 145 -28.22 5.26 0.40
C ALA A 145 -29.47 4.38 0.44
N GLU A 146 -29.59 3.49 1.41
CA GLU A 146 -30.78 2.64 1.60
C GLU A 146 -32.05 3.47 1.80
N ASP A 147 -32.00 4.53 2.59
CA ASP A 147 -33.10 5.49 2.76
C ASP A 147 -33.45 6.20 1.45
N THR A 148 -32.45 6.61 0.66
CA THR A 148 -32.67 7.30 -0.62
C THR A 148 -33.41 6.40 -1.62
N PHE A 149 -33.11 5.10 -1.64
CA PHE A 149 -33.70 4.15 -2.57
C PHE A 149 -34.89 3.40 -1.98
N ASN A 150 -35.08 3.47 -0.67
CA ASN A 150 -36.05 2.68 0.09
C ASN A 150 -35.91 1.17 -0.19
N ASP A 151 -34.66 0.69 -0.29
CA ASP A 151 -34.30 -0.69 -0.60
C ASP A 151 -32.88 -0.98 -0.13
N ASP A 152 -32.54 -2.28 0.04
CA ASP A 152 -31.23 -2.74 0.48
C ASP A 152 -30.17 -2.57 -0.62
N LEU A 153 -28.93 -2.29 -0.21
CA LEU A 153 -27.81 -2.22 -1.13
C LEU A 153 -27.37 -3.60 -1.60
N HIS A 154 -27.23 -3.76 -2.91
CA HIS A 154 -26.55 -4.92 -3.51
C HIS A 154 -25.07 -4.94 -3.14
N GLY A 155 -24.39 -3.78 -3.12
CA GLY A 155 -23.01 -3.61 -2.76
C GLY A 155 -22.46 -2.24 -3.07
N ALA A 156 -21.19 -2.04 -2.72
CA ALA A 156 -20.48 -0.78 -2.94
C ALA A 156 -19.09 -0.97 -3.55
N VAL A 157 -18.70 -0.01 -4.38
CA VAL A 157 -17.29 0.25 -4.69
C VAL A 157 -16.79 1.29 -3.69
N ILE A 158 -15.70 0.99 -2.99
CA ILE A 158 -15.13 1.88 -1.98
C ILE A 158 -13.76 2.35 -2.45
N THR A 159 -13.48 3.64 -2.31
CA THR A 159 -12.21 4.21 -2.75
C THR A 159 -11.15 4.16 -1.65
N VAL A 160 -9.92 3.97 -2.09
CA VAL A 160 -8.72 3.98 -1.25
C VAL A 160 -7.64 4.82 -1.93
N PRO A 161 -6.74 5.47 -1.18
CA PRO A 161 -5.56 6.10 -1.75
C PRO A 161 -4.75 5.12 -2.59
N ALA A 162 -4.19 5.57 -3.71
CA ALA A 162 -3.40 4.72 -4.59
C ALA A 162 -2.18 4.12 -3.89
N TYR A 163 -1.70 4.80 -2.86
CA TYR A 163 -0.53 4.44 -2.07
C TYR A 163 -0.84 3.53 -0.87
N PHE A 164 -2.10 3.17 -0.65
CA PHE A 164 -2.46 2.23 0.42
C PHE A 164 -1.82 0.87 0.17
N ASP A 165 -1.14 0.37 1.22
CA ASP A 165 -0.61 -0.98 1.25
C ASP A 165 -1.71 -2.03 1.53
N ASP A 166 -1.35 -3.31 1.45
CA ASP A 166 -2.28 -4.42 1.63
C ASP A 166 -2.98 -4.38 3.01
N ALA A 167 -2.28 -3.91 4.08
CA ALA A 167 -2.87 -3.81 5.41
C ALA A 167 -3.97 -2.76 5.47
N GLN A 168 -3.75 -1.62 4.83
CA GLN A 168 -4.71 -0.53 4.78
C GLN A 168 -5.91 -0.88 3.90
N ARG A 169 -5.69 -1.57 2.79
CA ARG A 169 -6.74 -2.08 1.90
C ARG A 169 -7.61 -3.13 2.62
N GLN A 170 -6.97 -4.08 3.30
CA GLN A 170 -7.70 -5.09 4.08
C GLN A 170 -8.49 -4.45 5.22
N ALA A 171 -7.89 -3.50 5.97
CA ALA A 171 -8.57 -2.76 7.02
C ALA A 171 -9.80 -2.00 6.51
N THR A 172 -9.75 -1.47 5.28
CA THR A 172 -10.90 -0.83 4.64
C THR A 172 -12.00 -1.84 4.30
N LYS A 173 -11.65 -3.02 3.80
CA LYS A 173 -12.61 -4.13 3.57
C LYS A 173 -13.24 -4.59 4.88
N ASP A 174 -12.44 -4.76 5.94
CA ASP A 174 -12.93 -5.18 7.26
C ASP A 174 -13.91 -4.14 7.83
N ALA A 175 -13.61 -2.85 7.69
CA ALA A 175 -14.52 -1.77 8.10
C ALA A 175 -15.85 -1.81 7.32
N ALA A 176 -15.81 -2.05 6.01
CA ALA A 176 -17.00 -2.19 5.19
C ALA A 176 -17.83 -3.42 5.57
N GLN A 177 -17.18 -4.55 5.84
CA GLN A 177 -17.86 -5.76 6.31
C GLN A 177 -18.53 -5.54 7.68
N MET A 178 -17.85 -4.85 8.62
CA MET A 178 -18.43 -4.46 9.90
C MET A 178 -19.63 -3.51 9.75
N ALA A 179 -19.60 -2.65 8.72
CA ALA A 179 -20.72 -1.78 8.36
C ALA A 179 -21.87 -2.53 7.65
N GLY A 180 -21.72 -3.82 7.36
CA GLY A 180 -22.71 -4.63 6.63
C GLY A 180 -22.76 -4.30 5.14
N ILE A 181 -21.66 -3.83 4.55
CA ILE A 181 -21.54 -3.50 3.12
C ILE A 181 -20.86 -4.67 2.39
N HIS A 182 -21.50 -5.16 1.34
CA HIS A 182 -20.86 -6.06 0.38
C HIS A 182 -19.94 -5.25 -0.53
N VAL A 183 -18.63 -5.43 -0.40
CA VAL A 183 -17.63 -4.75 -1.22
C VAL A 183 -17.56 -5.41 -2.59
N LEU A 184 -18.01 -4.70 -3.63
CA LEU A 184 -17.90 -5.13 -5.02
C LEU A 184 -16.46 -5.04 -5.52
N ARG A 185 -15.79 -3.96 -5.14
CA ARG A 185 -14.37 -3.68 -5.45
C ARG A 185 -13.82 -2.56 -4.57
N LEU A 186 -12.52 -2.63 -4.24
CA LEU A 186 -11.74 -1.45 -3.88
C LEU A 186 -11.15 -0.83 -5.15
N ILE A 187 -11.21 0.49 -5.27
CA ILE A 187 -10.65 1.23 -6.40
C ILE A 187 -9.79 2.38 -5.87
N ASN A 188 -8.70 2.68 -6.55
CA ASN A 188 -7.87 3.83 -6.15
C ASN A 188 -8.58 5.16 -6.42
N GLU A 189 -8.48 6.11 -5.48
CA GLU A 189 -9.08 7.46 -5.58
C GLU A 189 -8.74 8.15 -6.91
N PRO A 190 -7.48 8.19 -7.38
CA PRO A 190 -7.15 8.81 -8.66
C PRO A 190 -7.77 8.07 -9.86
N THR A 191 -7.92 6.76 -9.78
CA THR A 191 -8.59 5.96 -10.82
C THR A 191 -10.08 6.29 -10.87
N ALA A 192 -10.74 6.40 -9.72
CA ALA A 192 -12.12 6.82 -9.63
C ALA A 192 -12.31 8.24 -10.21
N ALA A 193 -11.44 9.18 -9.84
CA ALA A 193 -11.46 10.53 -10.39
C ALA A 193 -11.32 10.53 -11.91
N ALA A 194 -10.40 9.73 -12.46
CA ALA A 194 -10.19 9.62 -13.90
C ALA A 194 -11.43 9.07 -14.63
N ILE A 195 -12.15 8.13 -14.03
CA ILE A 195 -13.41 7.61 -14.59
C ILE A 195 -14.44 8.74 -14.70
N ALA A 196 -14.59 9.55 -13.65
CA ALA A 196 -15.53 10.67 -13.68
C ALA A 196 -15.19 11.73 -14.74
N TYR A 197 -13.90 11.99 -14.97
CA TYR A 197 -13.44 12.94 -15.99
C TYR A 197 -13.42 12.37 -17.41
N GLY A 198 -13.07 11.08 -17.57
CA GLY A 198 -12.78 10.50 -18.88
C GLY A 198 -14.00 10.10 -19.68
N LEU A 199 -15.11 9.82 -19.03
CA LEU A 199 -16.34 9.41 -19.71
C LEU A 199 -17.02 10.60 -20.43
N ASP A 200 -16.84 11.81 -19.92
CA ASP A 200 -17.51 13.00 -20.46
C ASP A 200 -16.73 13.65 -21.62
N ASN A 201 -15.41 13.42 -21.73
CA ASN A 201 -14.56 14.20 -22.63
C ASN A 201 -13.98 13.42 -23.82
N GLY A 202 -14.06 12.08 -23.85
CA GLY A 202 -13.59 11.25 -24.99
C GLY A 202 -12.14 11.49 -25.42
N SER A 203 -11.31 12.12 -24.56
CA SER A 203 -9.95 12.52 -24.89
C SER A 203 -8.97 11.39 -24.53
N GLU A 204 -8.31 10.86 -25.57
CA GLU A 204 -7.19 9.92 -25.41
C GLU A 204 -5.93 10.69 -25.03
N GLY A 205 -5.06 10.09 -24.19
CA GLY A 205 -3.76 10.69 -23.85
C GLY A 205 -3.24 10.34 -22.47
N ILE A 206 -2.21 11.06 -22.04
CA ILE A 206 -1.58 10.86 -20.73
C ILE A 206 -1.97 12.02 -19.81
N TYR A 207 -2.48 11.66 -18.63
CA TYR A 207 -2.95 12.60 -17.64
C TYR A 207 -2.27 12.34 -16.30
N ALA A 208 -2.12 13.40 -15.52
CA ALA A 208 -1.75 13.29 -14.11
C ALA A 208 -2.98 13.57 -13.25
N VAL A 209 -3.22 12.75 -12.23
CA VAL A 209 -4.20 13.01 -11.19
C VAL A 209 -3.45 13.38 -9.93
N PHE A 210 -3.60 14.64 -9.50
CA PHE A 210 -2.97 15.21 -8.32
C PHE A 210 -4.05 15.32 -7.24
N ASP A 211 -4.03 14.37 -6.31
CA ASP A 211 -5.00 14.28 -5.23
C ASP A 211 -4.37 14.72 -3.91
N LEU A 212 -4.77 15.90 -3.42
CA LEU A 212 -4.37 16.41 -2.11
C LEU A 212 -5.61 16.55 -1.24
N GLY A 213 -5.84 15.50 -0.46
CA GLY A 213 -6.94 15.42 0.49
C GLY A 213 -6.67 16.12 1.82
N GLY A 214 -7.44 15.78 2.85
CA GLY A 214 -7.21 16.27 4.20
C GLY A 214 -6.02 15.64 4.91
N GLY A 215 -5.71 14.38 4.58
CA GLY A 215 -4.67 13.60 5.28
C GLY A 215 -3.66 12.91 4.38
N THR A 216 -3.93 12.77 3.10
CA THR A 216 -3.08 12.05 2.13
C THR A 216 -2.83 12.91 0.92
N PHE A 217 -1.68 12.65 0.28
CA PHE A 217 -1.33 13.15 -1.04
C PHE A 217 -1.05 11.97 -1.96
N ASP A 218 -1.74 11.90 -3.09
CA ASP A 218 -1.55 10.90 -4.13
C ASP A 218 -1.29 11.56 -5.48
N ILE A 219 -0.41 10.97 -6.26
CA ILE A 219 -0.15 11.32 -7.65
C ILE A 219 -0.19 10.06 -8.51
N SER A 220 -1.02 10.04 -9.53
CA SER A 220 -1.08 8.95 -10.50
C SER A 220 -0.90 9.47 -11.91
N ILE A 221 -0.12 8.75 -12.68
CA ILE A 221 0.07 8.98 -14.11
C ILE A 221 -0.74 7.93 -14.85
N LEU A 222 -1.70 8.39 -15.62
CA LEU A 222 -2.69 7.57 -16.29
C LEU A 222 -2.60 7.74 -17.80
N ARG A 223 -2.71 6.63 -18.54
CA ARG A 223 -2.97 6.63 -19.96
C ARG A 223 -4.42 6.32 -20.21
N LEU A 224 -5.12 7.22 -20.88
CA LEU A 224 -6.51 7.05 -21.29
C LEU A 224 -6.56 6.67 -22.76
N THR A 225 -7.17 5.55 -23.07
CA THR A 225 -7.55 5.11 -24.41
C THR A 225 -9.01 4.69 -24.36
N ARG A 226 -9.69 4.57 -25.50
CA ARG A 226 -11.13 4.27 -25.54
C ARG A 226 -11.49 3.05 -24.69
N GLY A 227 -12.20 3.27 -23.58
CA GLY A 227 -12.65 2.22 -22.66
C GLY A 227 -11.55 1.59 -21.78
N VAL A 228 -10.31 2.10 -21.85
CA VAL A 228 -9.19 1.58 -21.05
C VAL A 228 -8.54 2.71 -20.25
N PHE A 229 -8.46 2.54 -18.95
CA PHE A 229 -7.72 3.38 -18.00
C PHE A 229 -6.53 2.60 -17.49
N GLU A 230 -5.35 2.93 -17.98
CA GLU A 230 -4.10 2.27 -17.58
C GLU A 230 -3.32 3.18 -16.62
N VAL A 231 -3.09 2.73 -15.40
CA VAL A 231 -2.16 3.39 -14.47
C VAL A 231 -0.74 3.06 -14.89
N MET A 232 0.05 4.05 -15.27
CA MET A 232 1.45 3.89 -15.67
C MET A 232 2.38 3.90 -14.47
N ALA A 233 2.10 4.76 -13.50
CA ALA A 233 2.82 4.85 -12.23
C ALA A 233 1.97 5.58 -11.21
N THR A 234 2.20 5.25 -9.94
CA THR A 234 1.62 5.94 -8.78
C THR A 234 2.70 6.31 -7.78
N GLY A 235 2.46 7.33 -7.01
CA GLY A 235 3.29 7.80 -5.91
C GLY A 235 2.47 8.64 -4.96
N GLY A 236 3.03 9.04 -3.84
CA GLY A 236 2.29 9.85 -2.89
C GLY A 236 2.98 9.94 -1.54
N ASP A 237 2.19 10.38 -0.55
CA ASP A 237 2.59 10.54 0.84
C ASP A 237 1.32 10.47 1.70
N SER A 238 1.09 9.35 2.40
CA SER A 238 -0.12 9.12 3.21
C SER A 238 -0.13 9.86 4.55
N ALA A 239 0.95 10.59 4.86
CA ALA A 239 1.07 11.49 6.01
C ALA A 239 1.20 12.97 5.59
N LEU A 240 0.72 13.32 4.40
CA LEU A 240 0.76 14.68 3.88
C LEU A 240 -0.62 15.07 3.35
N GLY A 241 -1.27 16.04 3.98
CA GLY A 241 -2.57 16.53 3.56
C GLY A 241 -2.93 17.86 4.20
N GLY A 242 -4.14 18.31 3.98
CA GLY A 242 -4.65 19.59 4.51
C GLY A 242 -4.50 19.77 6.02
N ASP A 243 -4.56 18.67 6.78
CA ASP A 243 -4.33 18.65 8.23
C ASP A 243 -2.92 19.11 8.60
N ASP A 244 -1.90 18.78 7.77
CA ASP A 244 -0.52 19.19 8.00
C ASP A 244 -0.32 20.68 7.71
N TYR A 245 -1.03 21.19 6.68
CA TYR A 245 -1.08 22.63 6.41
C TYR A 245 -1.80 23.38 7.55
N ASP A 246 -2.84 22.79 8.16
CA ASP A 246 -3.51 23.37 9.33
C ASP A 246 -2.56 23.44 10.53
N HIS A 247 -1.80 22.38 10.81
CA HIS A 247 -0.82 22.35 11.88
C HIS A 247 0.31 23.38 11.64
N ALA A 248 0.85 23.44 10.41
CA ALA A 248 1.89 24.41 10.08
C ALA A 248 1.40 25.86 10.24
N LEU A 249 0.14 26.14 9.89
CA LEU A 249 -0.47 27.45 10.10
C LEU A 249 -0.70 27.76 11.59
N ALA A 250 -1.12 26.74 12.37
CA ALA A 250 -1.26 26.90 13.82
C ALA A 250 0.08 27.20 14.49
N ASP A 251 1.15 26.46 14.14
CA ASP A 251 2.50 26.71 14.63
C ASP A 251 3.00 28.11 14.23
N ALA A 252 2.77 28.54 12.99
CA ALA A 252 3.11 29.87 12.52
C ALA A 252 2.34 30.96 13.26
N ALA A 253 1.06 30.76 13.55
CA ALA A 253 0.24 31.69 14.32
C ALA A 253 0.78 31.86 15.76
N LEU A 254 1.14 30.76 16.42
CA LEU A 254 1.79 30.79 17.74
C LEU A 254 3.13 31.54 17.69
N ALA A 255 3.97 31.25 16.68
CA ALA A 255 5.25 31.90 16.50
C ALA A 255 5.13 33.42 16.29
N LEU A 256 4.13 33.89 15.54
CA LEU A 256 3.82 35.32 15.36
C LEU A 256 3.45 36.02 16.69
N MET A 257 2.95 35.24 17.65
CA MET A 257 2.67 35.72 19.02
C MET A 257 3.85 35.56 19.97
N GLY A 258 4.99 35.05 19.50
CA GLY A 258 6.18 34.76 20.32
C GLY A 258 6.05 33.53 21.21
N LEU A 259 5.15 32.61 20.88
CA LEU A 259 4.84 31.40 21.64
C LEU A 259 5.18 30.13 20.83
N SER A 260 5.37 29.01 21.54
CA SER A 260 5.33 27.65 20.98
C SER A 260 4.22 26.87 21.70
N GLU A 261 3.82 25.71 21.18
CA GLU A 261 2.81 24.85 21.84
C GLU A 261 3.21 24.52 23.30
N VAL A 262 4.50 24.25 23.55
CA VAL A 262 5.03 23.93 24.88
C VAL A 262 4.97 25.17 25.78
N GLN A 263 5.36 26.35 25.28
CA GLN A 263 5.32 27.61 26.05
C GLN A 263 3.89 28.09 26.33
N ALA A 264 2.98 27.83 25.40
CA ALA A 264 1.58 28.16 25.58
C ALA A 264 0.85 27.23 26.55
N GLY A 265 1.40 26.03 26.83
CA GLY A 265 0.77 25.04 27.74
C GLY A 265 -0.61 24.59 27.28
N LEU A 266 -0.79 24.40 25.98
CA LEU A 266 -2.10 24.12 25.36
C LEU A 266 -2.68 22.80 25.83
N SER A 267 -3.92 22.83 26.35
CA SER A 267 -4.72 21.64 26.64
C SER A 267 -5.16 20.96 25.35
N ALA A 268 -5.65 19.72 25.42
CA ALA A 268 -6.24 19.02 24.27
C ALA A 268 -7.39 19.83 23.63
N GLN A 269 -8.20 20.50 24.43
CA GLN A 269 -9.26 21.40 23.96
C GLN A 269 -8.71 22.60 23.19
N ASP A 270 -7.64 23.24 23.72
CA ASP A 270 -7.03 24.39 23.08
C ASP A 270 -6.37 24.03 21.76
N LYS A 271 -5.69 22.86 21.69
CA LYS A 271 -5.13 22.32 20.44
C LYS A 271 -6.22 22.10 19.38
N THR A 272 -7.35 21.50 19.78
CA THR A 272 -8.49 21.27 18.88
C THR A 272 -9.08 22.60 18.38
N ARG A 273 -9.25 23.61 19.26
CA ARG A 273 -9.74 24.93 18.88
C ARG A 273 -8.77 25.67 17.96
N LEU A 274 -7.49 25.63 18.27
CA LEU A 274 -6.45 26.25 17.45
C LEU A 274 -6.38 25.61 16.05
N LYS A 275 -6.43 24.27 15.97
CA LYS A 275 -6.48 23.55 14.69
C LYS A 275 -7.71 23.93 13.88
N ALA A 276 -8.89 24.01 14.51
CA ALA A 276 -10.12 24.41 13.84
C ALA A 276 -10.05 25.87 13.32
N ALA A 277 -9.47 26.78 14.11
CA ALA A 277 -9.24 28.16 13.71
C ALA A 277 -8.23 28.27 12.56
N ALA A 278 -7.14 27.51 12.61
CA ALA A 278 -6.15 27.44 11.55
C ALA A 278 -6.74 26.91 10.24
N ARG A 279 -7.58 25.87 10.30
CA ARG A 279 -8.31 25.35 9.15
C ARG A 279 -9.22 26.40 8.52
N ALA A 280 -10.04 27.08 9.33
CA ALA A 280 -10.92 28.15 8.84
C ALA A 280 -10.11 29.30 8.22
N ALA A 281 -8.97 29.66 8.82
CA ALA A 281 -8.05 30.66 8.28
C ALA A 281 -7.42 30.22 6.95
N LYS A 282 -6.97 28.98 6.83
CA LYS A 282 -6.45 28.38 5.59
C LYS A 282 -7.49 28.46 4.47
N GLU A 283 -8.71 28.04 4.74
CA GLU A 283 -9.81 28.08 3.77
C GLU A 283 -10.13 29.52 3.33
N ALA A 284 -10.15 30.46 4.26
CA ALA A 284 -10.38 31.89 3.96
C ALA A 284 -9.21 32.53 3.17
N LEU A 285 -7.96 32.10 3.39
CA LEU A 285 -6.79 32.54 2.63
C LEU A 285 -6.82 32.11 1.16
N THR A 286 -7.70 31.20 0.77
CA THR A 286 -7.92 30.84 -0.65
C THR A 286 -8.39 32.05 -1.45
N THR A 287 -9.29 32.87 -0.89
CA THR A 287 -9.86 34.04 -1.55
C THR A 287 -9.30 35.35 -1.02
N SER A 288 -8.86 35.41 0.24
CA SER A 288 -8.38 36.64 0.91
C SER A 288 -6.84 36.65 0.98
N ALA A 289 -6.26 37.85 0.87
CA ALA A 289 -4.81 38.04 1.02
C ALA A 289 -4.34 37.96 2.49
N GLU A 290 -5.25 38.31 3.42
CA GLU A 290 -5.02 38.33 4.86
C GLU A 290 -6.28 37.91 5.60
N VAL A 291 -6.11 37.23 6.73
CA VAL A 291 -7.20 36.80 7.61
C VAL A 291 -6.82 36.99 9.08
N HIS A 292 -7.85 37.06 9.93
CA HIS A 292 -7.68 37.04 11.38
C HIS A 292 -7.91 35.60 11.88
N LEU A 293 -6.88 34.99 12.47
CA LEU A 293 -6.97 33.72 13.12
C LEU A 293 -7.23 33.99 14.62
N ALA A 294 -8.41 33.58 15.09
CA ALA A 294 -8.84 33.82 16.46
C ALA A 294 -9.25 32.49 17.13
N TRP A 295 -8.80 32.29 18.36
CA TRP A 295 -9.22 31.14 19.20
C TRP A 295 -9.20 31.51 20.67
N SER A 296 -9.86 30.72 21.52
CA SER A 296 -9.89 30.95 22.97
C SER A 296 -8.92 30.04 23.68
N HIS A 297 -8.04 30.61 24.52
CA HIS A 297 -7.12 29.89 25.40
C HIS A 297 -7.19 30.49 26.81
N ALA A 298 -7.31 29.64 27.88
CA ALA A 298 -7.36 30.07 29.27
C ALA A 298 -8.35 31.21 29.55
N ALA A 299 -9.56 31.17 28.91
CA ALA A 299 -10.59 32.17 28.97
C ALA A 299 -10.22 33.55 28.34
N GLN A 300 -9.11 33.62 27.62
CA GLN A 300 -8.74 34.78 26.80
C GLN A 300 -8.98 34.52 25.32
N ASN A 301 -9.50 35.51 24.63
CA ASN A 301 -9.56 35.45 23.15
C ASN A 301 -8.23 35.94 22.60
N LEU A 302 -7.54 35.04 21.93
CA LEU A 302 -6.29 35.31 21.23
C LEU A 302 -6.61 35.53 19.75
N GLU A 303 -5.97 36.52 19.15
CA GLU A 303 -6.15 36.85 17.74
C GLU A 303 -4.81 37.22 17.11
N VAL A 304 -4.56 36.71 15.94
CA VAL A 304 -3.38 37.06 15.15
C VAL A 304 -3.75 37.23 13.69
N LYS A 305 -3.19 38.25 13.06
CA LYS A 305 -3.36 38.52 11.64
C LYS A 305 -2.31 37.70 10.86
N VAL A 306 -2.78 36.90 9.91
CA VAL A 306 -1.94 36.07 9.06
C VAL A 306 -2.18 36.39 7.59
N SER A 307 -1.11 36.63 6.85
CA SER A 307 -1.18 36.85 5.40
C SER A 307 -0.99 35.53 4.64
N ARG A 308 -1.49 35.49 3.39
CA ARG A 308 -1.25 34.38 2.47
C ARG A 308 0.26 34.14 2.24
N ALA A 309 1.08 35.20 2.21
CA ALA A 309 2.52 35.07 2.05
C ALA A 309 3.17 34.34 3.23
N GLN A 310 2.78 34.66 4.46
CA GLN A 310 3.26 33.96 5.67
C GLN A 310 2.79 32.51 5.70
N PHE A 311 1.56 32.24 5.30
CA PHE A 311 1.04 30.87 5.14
C PHE A 311 1.84 30.08 4.10
N ASN A 312 2.09 30.67 2.93
CA ASN A 312 2.87 30.02 1.87
C ASN A 312 4.30 29.72 2.32
N GLU A 313 4.94 30.63 3.06
CA GLU A 313 6.28 30.44 3.63
C GLU A 313 6.29 29.28 4.65
N ALA A 314 5.35 29.28 5.60
CA ALA A 314 5.24 28.25 6.63
C ALA A 314 4.99 26.84 6.06
N THR A 315 4.34 26.76 4.89
CA THR A 315 3.93 25.50 4.25
C THR A 315 4.72 25.15 2.99
N ALA A 316 5.75 25.90 2.66
CA ALA A 316 6.57 25.71 1.45
C ALA A 316 7.19 24.30 1.37
N THR A 317 7.64 23.75 2.51
CA THR A 317 8.21 22.42 2.59
C THR A 317 7.18 21.32 2.28
N LEU A 318 5.93 21.50 2.70
CA LEU A 318 4.84 20.55 2.42
C LEU A 318 4.52 20.53 0.92
N THR A 319 4.40 21.70 0.30
CA THR A 319 4.20 21.82 -1.15
C THR A 319 5.37 21.22 -1.93
N ALA A 320 6.62 21.43 -1.47
CA ALA A 320 7.81 20.83 -2.10
C ALA A 320 7.82 19.29 -1.99
N ARG A 321 7.31 18.71 -0.89
CA ARG A 321 7.13 17.26 -0.75
C ARG A 321 6.16 16.72 -1.81
N CYS A 322 5.01 17.37 -2.03
CA CYS A 322 4.09 17.00 -3.11
C CYS A 322 4.81 16.98 -4.46
N MET A 323 5.51 18.06 -4.80
CA MET A 323 6.21 18.17 -6.09
C MET A 323 7.36 17.18 -6.25
N SER A 324 7.99 16.74 -5.16
CA SER A 324 8.99 15.67 -5.18
C SER A 324 8.38 14.32 -5.57
N ALA A 325 7.21 13.98 -5.02
CA ALA A 325 6.49 12.77 -5.38
C ALA A 325 6.02 12.82 -6.85
N VAL A 326 5.56 13.98 -7.35
CA VAL A 326 5.23 14.18 -8.77
C VAL A 326 6.42 13.85 -9.69
N LYS A 327 7.60 14.41 -9.39
CA LYS A 327 8.83 14.16 -10.17
C LYS A 327 9.21 12.68 -10.19
N LYS A 328 8.98 11.99 -9.08
CA LYS A 328 9.24 10.56 -8.95
C LYS A 328 8.26 9.73 -9.79
N ALA A 329 6.97 10.01 -9.70
CA ALA A 329 5.95 9.30 -10.48
C ALA A 329 6.19 9.43 -12.00
N LEU A 330 6.58 10.62 -12.48
CA LEU A 330 6.95 10.83 -13.89
C LEU A 330 8.17 9.99 -14.32
N ARG A 331 9.20 9.90 -13.47
CA ARG A 331 10.37 9.04 -13.75
C ARG A 331 9.97 7.57 -13.80
N ASP A 332 9.13 7.12 -12.88
CA ASP A 332 8.66 5.74 -12.82
C ASP A 332 7.82 5.39 -14.05
N ALA A 333 6.97 6.32 -14.50
CA ALA A 333 6.24 6.21 -15.77
C ALA A 333 7.13 6.32 -17.02
N LYS A 334 8.39 6.73 -16.89
CA LYS A 334 9.35 6.99 -17.98
C LYS A 334 8.86 8.04 -18.97
N ILE A 335 8.17 9.08 -18.47
CA ILE A 335 7.64 10.18 -19.27
C ILE A 335 8.11 11.54 -18.73
N LYS A 336 7.98 12.58 -19.54
CA LYS A 336 8.31 13.96 -19.18
C LYS A 336 7.05 14.73 -18.81
N ALA A 337 7.21 15.84 -18.11
CA ALA A 337 6.10 16.73 -17.77
C ALA A 337 5.38 17.29 -19.04
N GLU A 338 6.10 17.43 -20.13
CA GLU A 338 5.59 17.90 -21.43
C GLU A 338 4.59 16.92 -22.05
N ASP A 339 4.75 15.61 -21.79
CA ASP A 339 3.91 14.54 -22.34
C ASP A 339 2.52 14.50 -21.68
N ILE A 340 2.38 15.11 -20.49
CA ILE A 340 1.12 15.20 -19.75
C ILE A 340 0.18 16.18 -20.47
N GLN A 341 -0.98 15.70 -20.89
CA GLN A 341 -1.99 16.53 -21.57
C GLN A 341 -2.79 17.39 -20.59
N GLY A 342 -3.07 16.90 -19.40
CA GLY A 342 -3.79 17.63 -18.35
C GLY A 342 -3.47 17.10 -16.98
N VAL A 343 -3.62 17.97 -15.97
CA VAL A 343 -3.48 17.64 -14.56
C VAL A 343 -4.81 17.83 -13.88
N VAL A 344 -5.42 16.73 -13.45
CA VAL A 344 -6.68 16.71 -12.73
C VAL A 344 -6.41 16.99 -11.26
N MET A 345 -7.06 18.00 -10.69
CA MET A 345 -6.94 18.35 -9.28
C MET A 345 -8.08 17.72 -8.48
N VAL A 346 -7.73 16.92 -7.49
CA VAL A 346 -8.65 16.17 -6.63
C VAL A 346 -8.35 16.48 -5.16
N GLY A 347 -9.38 16.43 -4.31
CA GLY A 347 -9.27 16.73 -2.89
C GLY A 347 -9.36 18.22 -2.56
N GLY A 348 -10.03 18.56 -1.45
CA GLY A 348 -10.32 19.94 -1.06
C GLY A 348 -9.09 20.82 -0.86
N SER A 349 -7.94 20.23 -0.49
CA SER A 349 -6.69 20.96 -0.28
C SER A 349 -6.03 21.46 -1.56
N THR A 350 -6.43 20.95 -2.74
CA THR A 350 -5.98 21.46 -4.04
C THR A 350 -6.56 22.84 -4.38
N ARG A 351 -7.52 23.32 -3.58
CA ARG A 351 -8.05 24.70 -3.71
C ARG A 351 -7.04 25.76 -3.27
N MET A 352 -5.99 25.40 -2.53
CA MET A 352 -4.96 26.34 -2.09
C MET A 352 -4.19 26.93 -3.29
N PRO A 353 -4.14 28.29 -3.43
CA PRO A 353 -3.51 28.94 -4.59
C PRO A 353 -2.06 28.50 -4.81
N GLN A 354 -1.27 28.41 -3.75
CA GLN A 354 0.15 27.98 -3.83
C GLN A 354 0.34 26.58 -4.42
N VAL A 355 -0.61 25.66 -4.17
CA VAL A 355 -0.57 24.31 -4.73
C VAL A 355 -0.86 24.36 -6.22
N GLN A 356 -1.91 25.11 -6.62
CA GLN A 356 -2.26 25.28 -8.03
C GLN A 356 -1.15 25.97 -8.82
N GLU A 357 -0.53 26.99 -8.23
CA GLU A 357 0.60 27.73 -8.82
C GLU A 357 1.82 26.81 -8.99
N ALA A 358 2.15 25.99 -7.99
CA ALA A 358 3.27 25.04 -8.06
C ALA A 358 3.05 23.98 -9.15
N VAL A 359 1.83 23.45 -9.26
CA VAL A 359 1.45 22.48 -10.29
C VAL A 359 1.49 23.13 -11.68
N ALA A 360 0.88 24.32 -11.85
CA ALA A 360 0.87 25.05 -13.10
C ALA A 360 2.30 25.39 -13.57
N ALA A 361 3.15 25.85 -12.65
CA ALA A 361 4.56 26.17 -12.96
C ALA A 361 5.36 24.94 -13.39
N PHE A 362 5.12 23.80 -12.74
CA PHE A 362 5.84 22.56 -13.06
C PHE A 362 5.45 21.94 -14.41
N PHE A 363 4.14 21.88 -14.70
CA PHE A 363 3.64 21.29 -15.96
C PHE A 363 3.54 22.29 -17.13
N GLY A 364 3.76 23.59 -16.87
CA GLY A 364 3.68 24.63 -17.88
C GLY A 364 2.26 24.91 -18.42
N LYS A 365 1.23 24.46 -17.69
CA LYS A 365 -0.18 24.60 -18.07
C LYS A 365 -1.08 24.67 -16.85
N PRO A 366 -2.25 25.33 -16.95
CA PRO A 366 -3.20 25.37 -15.84
C PRO A 366 -3.76 23.98 -15.54
N PRO A 367 -3.99 23.63 -14.26
CA PRO A 367 -4.63 22.40 -13.89
C PRO A 367 -6.11 22.36 -14.28
N LEU A 368 -6.66 21.14 -14.44
CA LEU A 368 -8.08 20.90 -14.71
C LEU A 368 -8.84 20.87 -13.37
N ASN A 369 -9.79 21.77 -13.21
CA ASN A 369 -10.61 21.92 -11.99
C ASN A 369 -12.10 22.19 -12.31
N ASN A 370 -12.58 21.69 -13.45
CA ASN A 370 -13.96 21.90 -13.91
C ASN A 370 -14.99 21.00 -13.20
N LEU A 371 -14.58 19.93 -12.52
CA LEU A 371 -15.42 19.14 -11.62
C LEU A 371 -15.18 19.55 -10.17
N ASN A 372 -16.17 19.30 -9.32
CA ASN A 372 -16.01 19.54 -7.88
C ASN A 372 -14.99 18.55 -7.29
N PRO A 373 -13.83 19.01 -6.80
CA PRO A 373 -12.78 18.13 -6.30
C PRO A 373 -13.18 17.31 -5.06
N ASP A 374 -14.27 17.69 -4.37
CA ASP A 374 -14.77 16.93 -3.22
C ASP A 374 -15.72 15.78 -3.63
N GLU A 375 -16.31 15.82 -4.82
CA GLU A 375 -17.32 14.85 -5.27
C GLU A 375 -16.79 13.85 -6.30
N VAL A 376 -15.79 14.25 -7.07
CA VAL A 376 -15.33 13.55 -8.27
C VAL A 376 -14.96 12.10 -8.01
N VAL A 377 -14.37 11.79 -6.86
CA VAL A 377 -13.97 10.44 -6.46
C VAL A 377 -15.19 9.55 -6.22
N ALA A 378 -16.17 10.03 -5.47
CA ALA A 378 -17.42 9.31 -5.21
C ALA A 378 -18.23 9.07 -6.50
N LEU A 379 -18.27 10.08 -7.40
CA LEU A 379 -18.95 9.98 -8.68
C LEU A 379 -18.34 8.88 -9.58
N GLY A 380 -17.01 8.83 -9.68
CA GLY A 380 -16.32 7.79 -10.44
C GLY A 380 -16.49 6.39 -9.84
N ALA A 381 -16.44 6.28 -8.51
CA ALA A 381 -16.74 5.03 -7.81
C ALA A 381 -18.18 4.55 -8.06
N ALA A 382 -19.15 5.47 -8.13
CA ALA A 382 -20.56 5.14 -8.44
C ALA A 382 -20.72 4.60 -9.86
N ILE A 383 -20.02 5.17 -10.84
CA ILE A 383 -20.01 4.67 -12.22
C ILE A 383 -19.51 3.23 -12.25
N GLN A 384 -18.39 2.97 -11.58
CA GLN A 384 -17.81 1.62 -11.50
C GLN A 384 -18.74 0.64 -10.75
N ALA A 385 -19.39 1.09 -9.68
CA ALA A 385 -20.35 0.27 -8.93
C ALA A 385 -21.55 -0.13 -9.80
N ASN A 386 -22.08 0.82 -10.58
CA ASN A 386 -23.19 0.59 -11.50
C ASN A 386 -22.85 -0.46 -12.57
N GLN A 387 -21.62 -0.43 -13.11
CA GLN A 387 -21.13 -1.41 -14.06
C GLN A 387 -20.97 -2.81 -13.43
N LEU A 388 -20.33 -2.89 -12.27
CA LEU A 388 -20.13 -4.17 -11.56
C LEU A 388 -21.44 -4.81 -11.11
N ALA A 389 -22.47 -4.01 -10.86
CA ALA A 389 -23.83 -4.51 -10.58
C ALA A 389 -24.56 -5.01 -11.82
N GLY A 390 -24.00 -4.81 -13.03
CA GLY A 390 -24.61 -5.22 -14.29
C GLY A 390 -25.76 -4.32 -14.75
N ASN A 391 -25.83 -3.08 -14.27
CA ASN A 391 -26.87 -2.11 -14.62
C ASN A 391 -26.57 -1.33 -15.92
N ASP A 392 -25.34 -1.40 -16.41
CA ASP A 392 -24.89 -0.69 -17.61
C ASP A 392 -24.47 -1.69 -18.69
N SER A 393 -25.06 -1.56 -19.89
CA SER A 393 -24.73 -2.37 -21.06
C SER A 393 -23.78 -1.65 -22.03
N ALA A 394 -23.34 -0.44 -21.71
CA ALA A 394 -22.62 0.45 -22.66
C ALA A 394 -21.12 0.13 -22.84
N GLY A 395 -20.65 -1.00 -22.38
CA GLY A 395 -19.28 -1.49 -22.59
C GLY A 395 -18.48 -1.67 -21.29
N ASP A 396 -17.65 -2.69 -21.27
CA ASP A 396 -16.78 -2.98 -20.13
C ASP A 396 -15.69 -1.91 -20.02
N LEU A 397 -15.70 -1.13 -18.95
CA LEU A 397 -14.62 -0.25 -18.58
C LEU A 397 -13.47 -1.11 -18.03
N LEU A 398 -12.36 -1.16 -18.73
CA LEU A 398 -11.19 -1.90 -18.27
C LEU A 398 -10.29 -0.98 -17.43
N LEU A 399 -10.20 -1.30 -16.14
CA LEU A 399 -9.31 -0.64 -15.20
C LEU A 399 -8.06 -1.50 -14.99
N LEU A 400 -6.91 -0.94 -15.31
CA LEU A 400 -5.61 -1.57 -15.11
C LEU A 400 -4.84 -0.73 -14.08
N ASP A 401 -4.93 -1.13 -12.83
CA ASP A 401 -4.23 -0.51 -11.71
C ASP A 401 -2.86 -1.17 -11.48
N VAL A 402 -2.02 -0.65 -10.59
CA VAL A 402 -0.67 -1.14 -10.34
C VAL A 402 -0.37 -1.26 -8.85
N ILE A 403 0.55 -2.18 -8.51
CA ILE A 403 1.06 -2.28 -7.13
C ILE A 403 2.14 -1.21 -6.86
N PRO A 404 2.16 -0.59 -5.66
CA PRO A 404 3.09 0.50 -5.36
C PRO A 404 4.51 0.05 -5.01
N LEU A 405 4.70 -1.17 -4.52
CA LEU A 405 5.97 -1.75 -4.10
C LEU A 405 6.13 -3.19 -4.58
N SER A 406 7.39 -3.59 -4.87
CA SER A 406 7.71 -4.96 -5.25
C SER A 406 7.38 -5.96 -4.15
N LEU A 407 6.92 -7.15 -4.57
CA LEU A 407 6.60 -8.28 -3.71
C LEU A 407 7.58 -9.42 -4.01
N GLY A 408 8.12 -10.03 -2.98
CA GLY A 408 9.15 -11.04 -3.12
C GLY A 408 9.19 -12.04 -1.98
N ILE A 409 10.19 -12.91 -2.02
CA ILE A 409 10.41 -13.97 -1.05
C ILE A 409 11.85 -13.95 -0.56
N GLU A 410 12.05 -14.34 0.71
CA GLU A 410 13.38 -14.58 1.26
C GLU A 410 14.00 -15.84 0.65
N THR A 411 15.25 -15.71 0.21
CA THR A 411 16.09 -16.82 -0.23
C THR A 411 17.27 -17.02 0.71
N MET A 412 18.06 -18.09 0.49
CA MET A 412 19.22 -18.39 1.33
C MET A 412 20.16 -17.19 1.44
N GLY A 413 20.70 -16.98 2.65
CA GLY A 413 21.56 -15.84 2.94
C GLY A 413 20.83 -14.57 3.37
N GLY A 414 19.48 -14.58 3.50
CA GLY A 414 18.69 -13.39 3.83
C GLY A 414 18.59 -12.42 2.66
N LEU A 415 18.61 -12.94 1.43
CA LEU A 415 18.38 -12.19 0.20
C LEU A 415 16.92 -12.15 -0.18
N VAL A 416 16.52 -11.13 -0.93
CA VAL A 416 15.17 -10.98 -1.46
C VAL A 416 15.15 -11.28 -2.95
N GLU A 417 14.32 -12.23 -3.35
CA GLU A 417 13.98 -12.47 -4.74
C GLU A 417 12.61 -11.85 -5.05
N ARG A 418 12.60 -10.83 -5.93
CA ARG A 418 11.37 -10.11 -6.31
C ARG A 418 10.61 -10.92 -7.35
N ILE A 419 9.38 -11.31 -7.03
CA ILE A 419 8.51 -12.08 -7.93
C ILE A 419 7.58 -11.15 -8.71
N ILE A 420 6.97 -10.16 -8.03
CA ILE A 420 6.15 -9.14 -8.70
C ILE A 420 6.86 -7.79 -8.53
N PRO A 421 7.32 -7.16 -9.62
CA PRO A 421 7.95 -5.84 -9.54
C PRO A 421 6.92 -4.74 -9.27
N ARG A 422 7.33 -3.64 -8.66
CA ARG A 422 6.49 -2.44 -8.50
C ARG A 422 6.00 -1.91 -9.85
N ASN A 423 4.88 -1.24 -9.84
CA ASN A 423 4.16 -0.77 -11.02
C ASN A 423 3.71 -1.91 -11.96
N GLN A 424 3.70 -3.17 -11.48
CA GLN A 424 3.05 -4.27 -12.18
C GLN A 424 1.55 -4.07 -12.15
N THR A 425 0.93 -4.15 -13.32
CA THR A 425 -0.53 -4.06 -13.47
C THR A 425 -1.24 -5.19 -12.74
N ILE A 426 -2.35 -4.86 -12.07
CA ILE A 426 -3.21 -5.81 -11.37
C ILE A 426 -4.61 -5.87 -12.02
N PRO A 427 -5.32 -7.04 -11.94
CA PRO A 427 -4.90 -8.27 -11.27
C PRO A 427 -3.76 -8.98 -11.99
N THR A 428 -2.89 -9.67 -11.24
CA THR A 428 -1.74 -10.39 -11.80
C THR A 428 -1.43 -11.66 -11.01
N ALA A 429 -0.83 -12.64 -11.69
CA ALA A 429 -0.27 -13.82 -11.06
C ALA A 429 1.09 -14.10 -11.68
N MET A 430 2.14 -14.11 -10.85
CA MET A 430 3.51 -14.42 -11.26
C MET A 430 4.08 -15.55 -10.41
N ALA A 431 4.86 -16.41 -11.01
CA ALA A 431 5.42 -17.57 -10.34
C ALA A 431 6.89 -17.73 -10.66
N GLN A 432 7.62 -18.29 -9.68
CA GLN A 432 9.02 -18.66 -9.82
C GLN A 432 9.26 -20.02 -9.17
N ASP A 433 10.19 -20.79 -9.76
CA ASP A 433 10.53 -22.13 -9.26
C ASP A 433 11.74 -22.03 -8.32
N PHE A 434 11.63 -22.66 -7.16
CA PHE A 434 12.66 -22.76 -6.12
C PHE A 434 13.00 -24.22 -5.85
N THR A 435 14.04 -24.47 -5.07
CA THR A 435 14.50 -25.81 -4.74
C THR A 435 14.94 -25.93 -3.28
N THR A 436 15.20 -27.16 -2.84
CA THR A 436 15.73 -27.47 -1.51
C THR A 436 17.24 -27.21 -1.43
N TYR A 437 17.69 -26.75 -0.28
CA TYR A 437 19.09 -26.44 -0.01
C TYR A 437 19.91 -27.67 0.49
N GLN A 438 19.26 -28.59 1.20
CA GLN A 438 19.91 -29.76 1.81
C GLN A 438 19.30 -31.06 1.31
N ASP A 439 20.13 -32.12 1.33
CA ASP A 439 19.69 -33.48 1.05
C ASP A 439 18.64 -33.93 2.07
N GLY A 440 17.58 -34.57 1.59
CA GLY A 440 16.52 -35.09 2.44
C GLY A 440 15.62 -34.03 3.07
N GLN A 441 15.69 -32.78 2.67
CA GLN A 441 14.84 -31.70 3.18
C GLN A 441 13.37 -31.93 2.82
N THR A 442 12.51 -32.00 3.84
CA THR A 442 11.07 -32.30 3.72
C THR A 442 10.15 -31.12 3.98
N ALA A 443 10.70 -29.97 4.33
CA ALA A 443 9.95 -28.72 4.58
C ALA A 443 10.71 -27.49 4.10
N LEU A 444 9.96 -26.46 3.74
CA LEU A 444 10.45 -25.14 3.34
C LEU A 444 9.73 -24.07 4.14
N ALA A 445 10.49 -23.15 4.75
CA ALA A 445 9.94 -21.94 5.34
C ALA A 445 9.90 -20.84 4.27
N LEU A 446 8.72 -20.29 4.04
CA LEU A 446 8.48 -19.23 3.08
C LEU A 446 8.22 -17.93 3.82
N HIS A 447 9.02 -16.91 3.53
CA HIS A 447 8.91 -15.59 4.11
C HIS A 447 8.60 -14.58 3.00
N VAL A 448 7.39 -14.07 3.01
CA VAL A 448 6.87 -13.10 2.02
C VAL A 448 7.27 -11.70 2.44
N LEU A 449 7.81 -10.94 1.51
CA LEU A 449 8.42 -9.62 1.72
C LEU A 449 7.87 -8.59 0.75
N GLN A 450 7.89 -7.32 1.19
CA GLN A 450 7.57 -6.16 0.37
C GLN A 450 8.69 -5.13 0.46
N GLY A 451 9.15 -4.62 -0.67
CA GLY A 451 10.18 -3.58 -0.71
C GLY A 451 11.07 -3.62 -1.94
N GLU A 452 11.99 -2.66 -2.00
CA GLU A 452 12.88 -2.44 -3.15
C GLU A 452 14.36 -2.74 -2.85
N ARG A 453 14.66 -3.26 -1.65
CA ARG A 453 16.03 -3.59 -1.24
C ARG A 453 16.33 -5.07 -1.49
N ASP A 454 17.60 -5.42 -1.58
CA ASP A 454 18.05 -6.79 -1.87
C ASP A 454 18.22 -7.64 -0.61
N LEU A 455 18.27 -7.02 0.58
CA LEU A 455 18.40 -7.71 1.86
C LEU A 455 17.07 -7.74 2.62
N VAL A 456 16.77 -8.87 3.24
CA VAL A 456 15.54 -9.10 4.03
C VAL A 456 15.39 -8.09 5.16
N VAL A 457 16.50 -7.73 5.82
CA VAL A 457 16.50 -6.76 6.95
C VAL A 457 16.04 -5.37 6.55
N ASP A 458 16.14 -5.02 5.28
CA ASP A 458 15.77 -3.73 4.71
C ASP A 458 14.39 -3.77 4.03
N CYS A 459 13.71 -4.93 4.04
CA CYS A 459 12.39 -5.13 3.47
C CYS A 459 11.36 -5.43 4.56
N ARG A 460 10.10 -5.18 4.24
CA ARG A 460 9.00 -5.45 5.14
C ARG A 460 8.59 -6.92 5.08
N SER A 461 8.45 -7.55 6.25
CA SER A 461 7.84 -8.87 6.38
C SER A 461 6.31 -8.76 6.27
N LEU A 462 5.72 -9.48 5.31
CA LEU A 462 4.28 -9.55 5.14
C LEU A 462 3.68 -10.80 5.79
N ALA A 463 4.30 -11.96 5.57
CA ALA A 463 3.82 -13.23 6.09
C ALA A 463 4.94 -14.27 6.17
N ARG A 464 4.76 -15.27 7.04
CA ARG A 464 5.59 -16.47 7.09
C ARG A 464 4.70 -17.70 7.15
N PHE A 465 5.02 -18.72 6.35
CA PHE A 465 4.33 -20.00 6.34
C PHE A 465 5.28 -21.12 5.92
N GLU A 466 4.85 -22.36 6.05
CA GLU A 466 5.67 -23.52 5.76
C GLU A 466 4.99 -24.45 4.76
N LEU A 467 5.76 -24.89 3.77
CA LEU A 467 5.41 -26.04 2.94
C LEU A 467 6.05 -27.29 3.56
N ARG A 468 5.25 -28.26 3.97
CA ARG A 468 5.69 -29.52 4.57
C ARG A 468 5.30 -30.70 3.69
N GLY A 469 6.00 -31.83 3.84
CA GLY A 469 5.72 -33.05 3.10
C GLY A 469 6.38 -33.11 1.73
N ILE A 470 7.43 -32.33 1.52
CA ILE A 470 8.30 -32.46 0.34
C ILE A 470 8.96 -33.85 0.38
N PRO A 471 8.93 -34.65 -0.71
CA PRO A 471 9.63 -35.90 -0.76
C PRO A 471 11.15 -35.71 -0.50
N PRO A 472 11.78 -36.56 0.34
CA PRO A 472 13.21 -36.46 0.59
C PRO A 472 13.98 -36.78 -0.69
N MET A 473 14.71 -35.81 -1.20
CA MET A 473 15.53 -35.91 -2.42
C MET A 473 16.89 -35.26 -2.19
N ALA A 474 17.80 -35.43 -3.15
CA ALA A 474 19.06 -34.68 -3.13
C ALA A 474 18.78 -33.15 -3.19
N ALA A 475 19.66 -32.37 -2.59
CA ALA A 475 19.61 -30.92 -2.64
C ALA A 475 19.53 -30.44 -4.10
N GLY A 476 18.66 -29.51 -4.37
CA GLY A 476 18.44 -28.98 -5.71
C GLY A 476 17.53 -29.83 -6.62
N ALA A 477 17.09 -31.02 -6.20
CA ALA A 477 16.24 -31.88 -7.03
C ALA A 477 14.74 -31.54 -6.93
N ALA A 478 14.26 -31.11 -5.76
CA ALA A 478 12.88 -30.71 -5.58
C ALA A 478 12.57 -29.45 -6.39
N ARG A 479 11.37 -29.40 -6.97
CA ARG A 479 10.88 -28.22 -7.72
C ARG A 479 9.64 -27.67 -7.03
N ILE A 480 9.80 -26.54 -6.38
CA ILE A 480 8.75 -25.86 -5.64
C ILE A 480 8.37 -24.59 -6.39
N ARG A 481 7.20 -24.59 -7.00
CA ARG A 481 6.64 -23.40 -7.64
C ARG A 481 5.96 -22.53 -6.61
N VAL A 482 6.46 -21.32 -6.45
CA VAL A 482 5.84 -20.29 -5.61
C VAL A 482 5.12 -19.30 -6.51
N THR A 483 3.82 -19.16 -6.29
CA THR A 483 2.94 -18.28 -7.08
C THR A 483 2.44 -17.15 -6.19
N PHE A 484 2.65 -15.92 -6.62
CA PHE A 484 2.10 -14.72 -6.05
C PHE A 484 0.91 -14.28 -6.89
N THR A 485 -0.25 -14.13 -6.29
CA THR A 485 -1.46 -13.64 -6.96
C THR A 485 -1.93 -12.39 -6.25
N VAL A 486 -2.03 -11.29 -7.01
CA VAL A 486 -2.63 -10.04 -6.55
C VAL A 486 -3.95 -9.85 -7.27
N ASP A 487 -5.03 -9.73 -6.53
CA ASP A 487 -6.37 -9.55 -7.09
C ASP A 487 -6.62 -8.11 -7.58
N ALA A 488 -7.82 -7.86 -8.10
CA ALA A 488 -8.20 -6.54 -8.59
C ALA A 488 -8.34 -5.48 -7.48
N ASP A 489 -8.41 -5.89 -6.22
CA ASP A 489 -8.45 -5.02 -5.05
C ASP A 489 -7.04 -4.72 -4.50
N GLY A 490 -6.01 -5.36 -5.07
CA GLY A 490 -4.62 -5.25 -4.64
C GLY A 490 -4.26 -6.16 -3.48
N LEU A 491 -5.05 -7.19 -3.16
CA LEU A 491 -4.79 -8.12 -2.07
C LEU A 491 -3.95 -9.30 -2.55
N LEU A 492 -2.92 -9.62 -1.76
CA LEU A 492 -1.94 -10.66 -2.07
C LEU A 492 -2.32 -12.02 -1.48
N SER A 493 -2.27 -13.06 -2.31
CA SER A 493 -2.19 -14.44 -1.87
C SER A 493 -0.94 -15.13 -2.41
N VAL A 494 -0.33 -16.00 -1.61
CA VAL A 494 0.88 -16.74 -1.99
C VAL A 494 0.64 -18.22 -1.82
N ALA A 495 0.91 -18.99 -2.87
CA ALA A 495 0.84 -20.44 -2.87
C ALA A 495 2.21 -21.04 -3.21
N ALA A 496 2.61 -22.09 -2.51
CA ALA A 496 3.81 -22.87 -2.80
C ALA A 496 3.41 -24.32 -3.05
N LYS A 497 3.84 -24.89 -4.19
CA LYS A 497 3.49 -26.24 -4.60
C LYS A 497 4.72 -27.01 -5.06
N GLU A 498 4.94 -28.18 -4.47
CA GLU A 498 5.93 -29.13 -4.96
C GLU A 498 5.36 -29.88 -6.19
N GLN A 499 6.11 -29.83 -7.31
CA GLN A 499 5.60 -30.21 -8.63
C GLN A 499 5.43 -31.73 -8.85
N ILE A 500 6.17 -32.56 -8.11
CA ILE A 500 6.15 -34.03 -8.26
C ILE A 500 5.08 -34.65 -7.35
N SER A 501 5.11 -34.31 -6.06
CA SER A 501 4.18 -34.84 -5.05
C SER A 501 2.82 -34.13 -5.07
N GLY A 502 2.77 -32.90 -5.59
CA GLY A 502 1.59 -32.07 -5.58
C GLY A 502 1.26 -31.46 -4.21
N VAL A 503 2.11 -31.64 -3.20
CA VAL A 503 1.93 -31.01 -1.88
C VAL A 503 1.94 -29.50 -2.05
N GLU A 504 0.96 -28.84 -1.44
CA GLU A 504 0.73 -27.41 -1.57
C GLU A 504 0.45 -26.76 -0.21
N ALA A 505 0.96 -25.56 -0.02
CA ALA A 505 0.60 -24.65 1.07
C ALA A 505 0.23 -23.29 0.49
N LYS A 506 -0.82 -22.66 1.02
CA LYS A 506 -1.31 -21.37 0.59
C LYS A 506 -1.54 -20.47 1.80
N ILE A 507 -1.24 -19.19 1.64
CA ILE A 507 -1.59 -18.15 2.60
C ILE A 507 -2.22 -16.97 1.87
N ASP A 508 -3.34 -16.49 2.38
CA ASP A 508 -3.84 -15.17 2.04
C ASP A 508 -3.18 -14.19 3.01
N VAL A 509 -2.41 -13.28 2.44
CA VAL A 509 -1.58 -12.38 3.24
C VAL A 509 -2.51 -11.37 3.92
N LYS A 510 -2.62 -11.48 5.23
CA LYS A 510 -3.24 -10.47 6.09
C LYS A 510 -2.13 -9.72 6.81
N PRO A 511 -1.68 -8.58 6.29
CA PRO A 511 -0.58 -7.84 6.89
C PRO A 511 -0.97 -7.39 8.30
N SER A 512 -0.07 -7.60 9.25
CA SER A 512 -0.28 -7.20 10.65
C SER A 512 -0.15 -5.70 10.86
N TYR A 513 0.51 -4.97 9.93
CA TYR A 513 0.74 -3.51 10.03
C TYR A 513 0.93 -2.89 8.65
N GLY A 514 0.49 -1.64 8.47
CA GLY A 514 0.84 -0.80 7.32
C GLY A 514 2.27 -0.23 7.42
N LEU A 515 2.90 0.11 6.30
CA LEU A 515 4.12 0.92 6.27
C LEU A 515 3.73 2.40 6.44
N SER A 516 4.53 3.17 7.20
CA SER A 516 4.42 4.62 7.12
C SER A 516 4.98 5.10 5.77
N ASP A 517 4.50 6.24 5.29
CA ASP A 517 4.96 6.76 3.99
C ASP A 517 6.40 7.22 4.02
N ASP A 518 6.84 7.73 5.17
CA ASP A 518 8.25 8.00 5.38
C ASP A 518 9.07 6.72 5.25
N GLN A 519 8.53 5.58 5.68
CA GLN A 519 9.17 4.28 5.48
C GLN A 519 9.13 3.87 4.00
N ILE A 520 8.00 4.04 3.31
CA ILE A 520 7.90 3.74 1.87
C ILE A 520 8.79 4.70 1.07
N ALA A 521 8.70 6.01 1.33
CA ALA A 521 9.54 7.00 0.67
C ALA A 521 11.02 6.73 0.95
N LYS A 522 11.37 6.39 2.20
CA LYS A 522 12.71 6.00 2.59
C LYS A 522 13.15 4.71 1.90
N MET A 523 12.34 3.66 1.89
CA MET A 523 12.63 2.41 1.19
C MET A 523 12.93 2.63 -0.29
N LEU A 524 12.15 3.51 -0.94
CA LEU A 524 12.37 3.86 -2.34
C LEU A 524 13.59 4.77 -2.53
N GLN A 525 13.84 5.71 -1.63
CA GLN A 525 15.03 6.57 -1.68
C GLN A 525 16.29 5.76 -1.37
N ASP A 526 16.26 4.92 -0.36
CA ASP A 526 17.35 4.03 0.02
C ASP A 526 17.69 3.07 -1.13
N SER A 527 16.71 2.52 -1.85
CA SER A 527 16.96 1.63 -2.99
C SER A 527 17.76 2.29 -4.12
N PHE A 528 17.63 3.61 -4.30
CA PHE A 528 18.42 4.36 -5.29
C PHE A 528 19.80 4.77 -4.78
N THR A 529 19.88 5.20 -3.51
CA THR A 529 21.13 5.71 -2.93
C THR A 529 22.07 4.59 -2.53
N THR A 530 21.55 3.40 -2.23
CA THR A 530 22.33 2.24 -1.77
C THR A 530 22.49 1.15 -2.83
N ALA A 531 22.00 1.34 -4.06
CA ALA A 531 22.00 0.32 -5.11
C ALA A 531 23.38 -0.34 -5.34
N GLU A 532 24.48 0.44 -5.30
CA GLU A 532 25.83 -0.10 -5.43
C GLU A 532 26.27 -0.88 -4.18
N VAL A 533 25.88 -0.41 -3.00
CA VAL A 533 26.15 -1.08 -1.72
C VAL A 533 25.37 -2.39 -1.65
N ASP A 534 24.11 -2.36 -2.03
CA ASP A 534 23.23 -3.54 -2.06
C ASP A 534 23.74 -4.60 -3.04
N MET A 535 24.17 -4.17 -4.24
CA MET A 535 24.75 -5.07 -5.23
C MET A 535 26.01 -5.77 -4.69
N LYS A 536 26.91 -5.04 -4.01
CA LYS A 536 28.11 -5.62 -3.40
C LYS A 536 27.77 -6.54 -2.23
N ALA A 537 26.81 -6.15 -1.38
CA ALA A 537 26.32 -6.97 -0.28
C ALA A 537 25.65 -8.25 -0.78
N ARG A 538 24.83 -8.17 -1.83
CA ARG A 538 24.21 -9.31 -2.49
C ARG A 538 25.27 -10.27 -3.05
N ALA A 539 26.23 -9.75 -3.83
CA ALA A 539 27.30 -10.57 -4.41
C ALA A 539 28.10 -11.31 -3.32
N LEU A 540 28.44 -10.64 -2.20
CA LEU A 540 29.14 -11.27 -1.09
C LEU A 540 28.30 -12.37 -0.43
N VAL A 541 27.01 -12.15 -0.23
CA VAL A 541 26.11 -13.15 0.36
C VAL A 541 25.93 -14.35 -0.58
N GLU A 542 25.73 -14.11 -1.87
CA GLU A 542 25.65 -15.18 -2.89
C GLU A 542 26.91 -16.04 -2.91
N ALA A 543 28.08 -15.41 -2.95
CA ALA A 543 29.36 -16.11 -2.89
C ALA A 543 29.51 -16.97 -1.62
N ARG A 544 29.10 -16.45 -0.46
CA ARG A 544 29.10 -17.19 0.81
C ARG A 544 28.15 -18.40 0.79
N VAL A 545 26.94 -18.24 0.26
CA VAL A 545 25.98 -19.34 0.12
C VAL A 545 26.50 -20.44 -0.79
N ASP A 546 27.12 -20.09 -1.91
CA ASP A 546 27.72 -21.04 -2.83
C ASP A 546 28.94 -21.75 -2.20
N GLY A 547 29.77 -21.01 -1.46
CA GLY A 547 30.87 -21.59 -0.69
C GLY A 547 30.41 -22.60 0.38
N ASP A 548 29.37 -22.24 1.15
CA ASP A 548 28.78 -23.15 2.15
C ASP A 548 28.18 -24.41 1.50
N ARG A 549 27.52 -24.24 0.37
CA ARG A 549 27.00 -25.37 -0.42
C ARG A 549 28.10 -26.28 -0.91
N MET A 550 29.21 -25.73 -1.38
CA MET A 550 30.38 -26.49 -1.80
C MET A 550 31.02 -27.27 -0.64
N LEU A 551 31.15 -26.63 0.54
CA LEU A 551 31.62 -27.26 1.76
C LEU A 551 30.73 -28.44 2.17
N LEU A 552 29.42 -28.28 2.17
CA LEU A 552 28.46 -29.32 2.52
C LEU A 552 28.51 -30.49 1.54
N ALA A 553 28.54 -30.20 0.24
CA ALA A 553 28.64 -31.22 -0.81
C ALA A 553 29.95 -32.01 -0.71
N THR A 554 31.07 -31.32 -0.50
CA THR A 554 32.39 -31.97 -0.33
C THR A 554 32.43 -32.80 0.94
N GLN A 555 31.94 -32.30 2.07
CA GLN A 555 31.89 -33.05 3.33
C GLN A 555 31.02 -34.31 3.21
N SER A 556 29.86 -34.22 2.56
CA SER A 556 28.97 -35.34 2.29
C SER A 556 29.66 -36.39 1.43
N ALA A 557 30.36 -35.95 0.38
CA ALA A 557 31.14 -36.83 -0.50
C ALA A 557 32.29 -37.56 0.23
N LEU A 558 33.02 -36.82 1.07
CA LEU A 558 34.10 -37.38 1.88
C LEU A 558 33.61 -38.39 2.92
N ASN A 559 32.45 -38.16 3.52
CA ASN A 559 31.85 -39.10 4.47
C ASN A 559 31.38 -40.39 3.81
N ALA A 560 30.87 -40.31 2.58
CA ALA A 560 30.39 -41.48 1.84
C ALA A 560 31.53 -42.33 1.23
N ASP A 561 32.47 -41.66 0.56
CA ASP A 561 33.43 -42.35 -0.33
C ASP A 561 34.88 -41.87 -0.11
N GLY A 562 35.20 -41.25 1.02
CA GLY A 562 36.53 -40.70 1.31
C GLY A 562 37.66 -41.71 1.30
N GLN A 563 37.35 -43.04 1.39
CA GLN A 563 38.31 -44.12 1.23
C GLN A 563 38.88 -44.27 -0.19
N LEU A 564 38.26 -43.63 -1.18
CA LEU A 564 38.77 -43.64 -2.57
C LEU A 564 39.95 -42.68 -2.75
N LEU A 565 40.14 -41.73 -1.83
CA LEU A 565 41.24 -40.76 -1.87
C LEU A 565 42.51 -41.30 -1.25
N ASN A 566 43.65 -40.98 -1.85
CA ASN A 566 44.94 -41.15 -1.19
C ASN A 566 45.13 -40.08 -0.07
N ALA A 567 46.14 -40.28 0.77
CA ALA A 567 46.37 -39.42 1.94
C ALA A 567 46.75 -37.97 1.56
N GLU A 568 47.42 -37.77 0.43
CA GLU A 568 47.88 -36.45 -0.04
C GLU A 568 46.71 -35.63 -0.57
N ASP A 569 45.89 -36.20 -1.49
CA ASP A 569 44.71 -35.57 -2.04
C ASP A 569 43.68 -35.26 -0.94
N ARG A 570 43.52 -36.19 0.02
CA ARG A 570 42.63 -35.94 1.17
C ARG A 570 43.09 -34.78 2.01
N ALA A 571 44.38 -34.66 2.33
CA ALA A 571 44.94 -33.55 3.11
C ALA A 571 44.82 -32.22 2.37
N GLN A 572 44.97 -32.22 1.04
CA GLN A 572 44.77 -31.02 0.21
C GLN A 572 43.31 -30.55 0.25
N ILE A 573 42.34 -31.44 0.06
CA ILE A 573 40.92 -31.13 0.13
C ILE A 573 40.55 -30.59 1.51
N ASP A 574 40.97 -31.25 2.60
CA ASP A 574 40.71 -30.83 3.97
C ASP A 574 41.30 -29.42 4.25
N SER A 575 42.49 -29.11 3.73
CA SER A 575 43.11 -27.78 3.83
C SER A 575 42.32 -26.71 3.09
N LEU A 576 41.87 -27.00 1.87
CA LEU A 576 41.06 -26.08 1.07
C LEU A 576 39.67 -25.84 1.68
N MET A 577 39.05 -26.86 2.26
CA MET A 577 37.80 -26.72 3.00
C MET A 577 37.96 -25.80 4.22
N LEU A 578 39.08 -25.92 4.96
CA LEU A 578 39.40 -25.05 6.08
C LEU A 578 39.59 -23.60 5.61
N ALA A 579 40.40 -23.43 4.55
CA ALA A 579 40.63 -22.10 3.95
C ALA A 579 39.36 -21.46 3.46
N LEU A 580 38.49 -22.17 2.73
CA LEU A 580 37.21 -21.68 2.26
C LEU A 580 36.32 -21.26 3.44
N ARG A 581 36.18 -22.09 4.48
CA ARG A 581 35.42 -21.76 5.68
C ARG A 581 35.90 -20.47 6.34
N GLN A 582 37.22 -20.33 6.49
CA GLN A 582 37.81 -19.11 7.05
C GLN A 582 37.54 -17.87 6.17
N THR A 583 37.63 -18.03 4.84
CA THR A 583 37.37 -16.95 3.89
C THR A 583 35.89 -16.53 3.95
N ILE A 584 34.92 -17.45 4.02
CA ILE A 584 33.51 -17.18 4.20
C ILE A 584 33.24 -16.35 5.46
N GLU A 585 33.89 -16.70 6.57
CA GLU A 585 33.68 -16.04 7.87
C GLU A 585 34.31 -14.64 7.93
N THR A 586 35.46 -14.44 7.30
CA THR A 586 36.28 -13.23 7.52
C THR A 586 36.30 -12.25 6.36
N SER A 587 36.13 -12.71 5.11
CA SER A 587 36.20 -11.84 3.92
C SER A 587 34.96 -10.96 3.76
N GLN A 588 35.21 -9.71 3.35
CA GLN A 588 34.18 -8.75 2.89
C GLN A 588 34.19 -8.61 1.35
N ASP A 589 35.00 -9.40 0.66
CA ASP A 589 35.14 -9.40 -0.79
C ASP A 589 34.54 -10.69 -1.38
N ALA A 590 33.53 -10.54 -2.22
CA ALA A 590 32.85 -11.64 -2.89
C ALA A 590 33.83 -12.45 -3.76
N GLN A 591 34.73 -11.78 -4.50
CA GLN A 591 35.69 -12.43 -5.38
C GLN A 591 36.64 -13.36 -4.62
N ALA A 592 37.09 -12.97 -3.42
CA ALA A 592 37.95 -13.81 -2.59
C ALA A 592 37.23 -15.11 -2.15
N VAL A 593 35.93 -15.04 -1.88
CA VAL A 593 35.11 -16.21 -1.53
C VAL A 593 34.88 -17.11 -2.76
N GLU A 594 34.61 -16.51 -3.91
CA GLU A 594 34.45 -17.24 -5.19
C GLU A 594 35.73 -17.95 -5.58
N ASP A 595 36.88 -17.29 -5.49
CA ASP A 595 38.20 -17.88 -5.81
C ASP A 595 38.50 -19.09 -4.90
N ALA A 596 38.23 -18.98 -3.60
CA ALA A 596 38.41 -20.08 -2.65
C ALA A 596 37.42 -21.23 -2.94
N THR A 597 36.20 -20.93 -3.35
CA THR A 597 35.19 -21.94 -3.75
C THR A 597 35.62 -22.66 -5.01
N GLN A 598 36.11 -21.94 -6.01
CA GLN A 598 36.64 -22.53 -7.25
C GLN A 598 37.89 -23.40 -7.00
N ALA A 599 38.78 -22.97 -6.10
CA ALA A 599 39.95 -23.75 -5.73
C ALA A 599 39.56 -25.13 -5.13
N LEU A 600 38.55 -25.15 -4.25
CA LEU A 600 38.02 -26.40 -3.69
C LEU A 600 37.31 -27.24 -4.77
N ALA A 601 36.51 -26.61 -5.63
CA ALA A 601 35.83 -27.31 -6.73
C ALA A 601 36.81 -28.01 -7.64
N HIS A 602 37.87 -27.32 -8.07
CA HIS A 602 38.92 -27.89 -8.93
C HIS A 602 39.69 -29.05 -8.25
N ALA A 603 40.02 -28.91 -6.97
CA ALA A 603 40.68 -29.96 -6.23
C ALA A 603 39.82 -31.23 -6.02
N THR A 604 38.50 -31.11 -6.09
CA THR A 604 37.55 -32.22 -5.93
C THR A 604 37.12 -32.86 -7.24
N GLU A 605 37.51 -32.35 -8.42
CA GLU A 605 37.09 -32.88 -9.75
C GLU A 605 37.52 -34.35 -9.94
N ALA A 606 38.77 -34.69 -9.63
CA ALA A 606 39.28 -36.04 -9.77
C ALA A 606 38.55 -37.03 -8.83
N PHE A 607 38.29 -36.59 -7.61
CA PHE A 607 37.51 -37.35 -6.63
C PHE A 607 36.07 -37.60 -7.07
N ALA A 608 35.42 -36.59 -7.64
CA ALA A 608 34.06 -36.71 -8.18
C ALA A 608 34.02 -37.73 -9.34
N ALA A 609 35.03 -37.73 -10.23
CA ALA A 609 35.14 -38.70 -11.32
C ALA A 609 35.35 -40.14 -10.80
N GLU A 610 36.20 -40.33 -9.78
CA GLU A 610 36.40 -41.64 -9.15
C GLU A 610 35.15 -42.16 -8.47
N ARG A 611 34.42 -41.32 -7.75
CA ARG A 611 33.13 -41.65 -7.14
C ARG A 611 32.11 -42.10 -8.17
N MET A 612 32.01 -41.38 -9.29
CA MET A 612 31.10 -41.74 -10.38
C MET A 612 31.46 -43.10 -10.96
N ASN A 613 32.77 -43.36 -11.24
CA ASN A 613 33.26 -44.63 -11.75
C ASN A 613 32.98 -45.76 -10.77
N HIS A 614 33.25 -45.56 -9.48
CA HIS A 614 32.97 -46.55 -8.42
C HIS A 614 31.48 -46.88 -8.33
N SER A 615 30.62 -45.88 -8.39
CA SER A 615 29.16 -46.04 -8.37
C SER A 615 28.65 -46.81 -9.59
N ILE A 616 29.17 -46.51 -10.79
CA ILE A 616 28.88 -47.25 -12.02
C ILE A 616 29.33 -48.72 -11.91
N GLN A 617 30.57 -48.98 -11.45
CA GLN A 617 31.07 -50.33 -11.23
C GLN A 617 30.22 -51.10 -10.23
N LYS A 618 29.80 -50.48 -9.14
CA LYS A 618 28.93 -51.08 -8.12
C LYS A 618 27.53 -51.40 -8.67
N ALA A 619 26.98 -50.54 -9.49
CA ALA A 619 25.67 -50.73 -10.14
C ALA A 619 25.72 -51.86 -11.20
N LEU A 620 26.85 -52.00 -11.91
CA LEU A 620 27.05 -53.03 -12.94
C LEU A 620 27.54 -54.36 -12.38
N SER A 621 28.16 -54.38 -11.18
CA SER A 621 28.61 -55.60 -10.53
C SER A 621 27.41 -56.42 -10.04
N GLY A 622 27.07 -57.48 -10.80
CA GLY A 622 25.95 -58.39 -10.53
C GLY A 622 24.88 -58.41 -11.62
N GLN A 623 25.01 -57.63 -12.67
CA GLN A 623 24.14 -57.74 -13.85
C GLN A 623 24.83 -58.53 -14.96
N ASN A 624 24.11 -59.53 -15.49
CA ASN A 624 24.59 -60.38 -16.59
C ASN A 624 24.61 -59.54 -17.88
N ILE A 625 25.78 -59.36 -18.52
CA ILE A 625 26.01 -58.54 -19.73
C ILE A 625 25.11 -58.93 -20.92
N GLN A 626 24.38 -60.03 -20.84
CA GLN A 626 23.47 -60.52 -21.90
C GLN A 626 22.03 -59.92 -21.78
N SER A 627 21.75 -59.06 -20.82
CA SER A 627 20.44 -58.42 -20.62
C SER A 627 20.44 -56.89 -20.83
N LEU A 628 21.53 -56.35 -21.36
CA LEU A 628 21.64 -55.01 -21.91
C LEU A 628 21.57 -55.07 -23.45
#